data_54a82d94917d65ec60a3d33b7e145ba7
#
_entry.id   54a82d94917d65ec60a3d33b7e145ba7
#
_cell.length_a   1.000
_cell.length_b   1.000
_cell.length_c   1.000
_cell.angle_alpha   90.00
_cell.angle_beta   90.00
_cell.angle_gamma   90.00
#
_symmetry.space_group_name_H-M   'P 1'
#
loop_
_entity.id
_entity.type
_entity.pdbx_description
1 polymer ?
#
loop_
_entity_poly.entity_id
_entity_poly.type
_entity_poly.pdbx_seq_one_letter_code
_entity_poly.pdbx_strand_id
1 'polypeptide(L)'
;MIVLQQKRSVVFLRTVRRIENIIMFGSIRKFFLQLIAGANLATVFIMLFIGYSDRLDPVKHEVLANAGLVFPIFLLVNFCFLIFWLCFKKIGVLIPLLGYIFCYIPLRTYIPFNIPSSPPDGAIKVMSYNVWSFAGWERFPDGKFPILEYIREQKADILCLQEALTNEIGKARVDSVMDKLYQYRDTAMSRPGGDCIAIYSRYPIVSRERIQYPSKGNLSMAYEIKKGNDTIIIVNNHLETTGLSVEDKSSFKSIVKGNLEGTAVKKASYHLVDKLSEASIKRAPQADAVARYVSKHLGRSIILCGDFNDTPISYAHHVISKNLTDCYVESGNGPGFSYHEGGMYVRIDNIMCSSDWEPFECKVDSKIKDSDHYPIFCWLKKRGKP
;
A
#
# COMPACT_ATOMS: atom_id res chain seq x y z
N MET A 1 -53.24 -40.30 50.40
CA MET A 1 -53.63 -39.15 49.55
C MET A 1 -52.67 -37.93 49.69
N ILE A 2 -52.30 -37.54 50.90
CA ILE A 2 -51.43 -36.39 51.20
C ILE A 2 -50.01 -36.52 50.56
N VAL A 3 -49.37 -37.68 50.58
CA VAL A 3 -48.01 -37.92 50.04
C VAL A 3 -47.95 -37.77 48.52
N LEU A 4 -49.00 -38.15 47.80
CA LEU A 4 -49.13 -38.01 46.35
C LEU A 4 -49.32 -36.56 45.94
N GLN A 5 -50.02 -35.76 46.73
CA GLN A 5 -50.22 -34.33 46.48
C GLN A 5 -48.95 -33.54 46.71
N GLN A 6 -48.15 -33.90 47.71
CA GLN A 6 -46.87 -33.28 48.03
C GLN A 6 -45.81 -33.56 46.94
N LYS A 7 -45.76 -34.81 46.39
CA LYS A 7 -44.89 -35.17 45.25
C LYS A 7 -45.27 -34.40 43.97
N ARG A 8 -46.56 -34.22 43.69
CA ARG A 8 -47.05 -33.45 42.54
C ARG A 8 -46.65 -31.97 42.65
N SER A 9 -46.76 -31.35 43.83
CA SER A 9 -46.35 -29.96 44.06
C SER A 9 -44.83 -29.75 43.86
N VAL A 10 -43.99 -30.69 44.33
CA VAL A 10 -42.54 -30.62 44.16
C VAL A 10 -42.14 -30.76 42.68
N VAL A 11 -42.77 -31.66 41.91
CA VAL A 11 -42.54 -31.80 40.47
C VAL A 11 -42.99 -30.53 39.74
N PHE A 12 -44.12 -29.97 40.05
CA PHE A 12 -44.64 -28.74 39.46
C PHE A 12 -43.66 -27.57 39.70
N LEU A 13 -43.21 -27.35 40.95
CA LEU A 13 -42.23 -26.28 41.26
C LEU A 13 -40.88 -26.45 40.54
N ARG A 14 -40.40 -27.69 40.39
CA ARG A 14 -39.16 -27.95 39.62
C ARG A 14 -39.35 -27.67 38.13
N THR A 15 -40.52 -27.98 37.57
CA THR A 15 -40.84 -27.68 36.15
C THR A 15 -40.93 -26.18 35.91
N VAL A 16 -41.60 -25.43 36.78
CA VAL A 16 -41.70 -23.96 36.70
C VAL A 16 -40.33 -23.34 36.77
N ARG A 17 -39.48 -23.68 37.77
CA ARG A 17 -38.07 -23.20 37.82
C ARG A 17 -37.27 -23.52 36.59
N ARG A 18 -37.45 -24.68 36.01
CA ARG A 18 -36.75 -25.06 34.77
C ARG A 18 -37.18 -24.17 33.58
N ILE A 19 -38.48 -23.86 33.49
CA ILE A 19 -39.01 -22.98 32.43
C ILE A 19 -38.50 -21.56 32.64
N GLU A 20 -38.54 -21.03 33.88
CA GLU A 20 -38.01 -19.70 34.20
C GLU A 20 -36.53 -19.59 33.86
N ASN A 21 -35.72 -20.59 34.20
CA ASN A 21 -34.31 -20.63 33.84
C ASN A 21 -34.11 -20.64 32.32
N ILE A 22 -34.87 -21.40 31.53
CA ILE A 22 -34.79 -21.45 30.08
C ILE A 22 -35.13 -20.08 29.47
N ILE A 23 -36.19 -19.41 29.97
CA ILE A 23 -36.60 -18.08 29.54
C ILE A 23 -35.52 -17.05 29.86
N MET A 24 -34.97 -17.09 31.07
CA MET A 24 -33.91 -16.19 31.52
C MET A 24 -32.63 -16.36 30.67
N PHE A 25 -32.19 -17.60 30.47
CA PHE A 25 -31.03 -17.89 29.59
C PHE A 25 -31.27 -17.44 28.15
N GLY A 26 -32.48 -17.61 27.61
CA GLY A 26 -32.90 -17.13 26.30
C GLY A 26 -32.84 -15.62 26.18
N SER A 27 -33.26 -14.89 27.18
CA SER A 27 -33.23 -13.42 27.23
C SER A 27 -31.81 -12.88 27.37
N ILE A 28 -31.00 -13.48 28.23
CA ILE A 28 -29.56 -13.14 28.39
C ILE A 28 -28.83 -13.36 27.09
N ARG A 29 -29.03 -14.51 26.41
CA ARG A 29 -28.42 -14.80 25.11
C ARG A 29 -28.82 -13.77 24.05
N LYS A 30 -30.08 -13.37 23.98
CA LYS A 30 -30.54 -12.32 23.05
C LYS A 30 -29.84 -10.99 23.31
N PHE A 31 -29.76 -10.59 24.58
CA PHE A 31 -29.06 -9.36 24.97
C PHE A 31 -27.60 -9.33 24.52
N PHE A 32 -26.85 -10.40 24.79
CA PHE A 32 -25.45 -10.48 24.34
C PHE A 32 -25.31 -10.49 22.82
N LEU A 33 -26.18 -11.18 22.09
CA LEU A 33 -26.15 -11.14 20.62
C LEU A 33 -26.47 -9.74 20.07
N GLN A 34 -27.37 -9.00 20.69
CA GLN A 34 -27.66 -7.60 20.32
C GLN A 34 -26.48 -6.67 20.61
N LEU A 35 -25.80 -6.83 21.75
CA LEU A 35 -24.60 -6.09 22.09
C LEU A 35 -23.48 -6.32 21.07
N ILE A 36 -23.25 -7.59 20.72
CA ILE A 36 -22.25 -7.97 19.71
C ILE A 36 -22.63 -7.42 18.31
N ALA A 37 -23.93 -7.42 17.96
CA ALA A 37 -24.41 -6.82 16.72
C ALA A 37 -24.15 -5.31 16.69
N GLY A 38 -24.38 -4.61 17.80
CA GLY A 38 -24.06 -3.18 17.92
C GLY A 38 -22.57 -2.89 17.80
N ALA A 39 -21.72 -3.71 18.43
CA ALA A 39 -20.26 -3.60 18.31
C ALA A 39 -19.78 -3.86 16.85
N ASN A 40 -20.35 -4.86 16.17
CA ASN A 40 -20.02 -5.12 14.77
C ASN A 40 -20.49 -3.98 13.84
N LEU A 41 -21.69 -3.42 14.07
CA LEU A 41 -22.13 -2.25 13.31
C LEU A 41 -21.19 -1.06 13.51
N ALA A 42 -20.80 -0.76 14.75
CA ALA A 42 -19.80 0.27 15.03
C ALA A 42 -18.48 0.02 14.32
N THR A 43 -17.98 -1.23 14.32
CA THR A 43 -16.78 -1.64 13.57
C THR A 43 -16.93 -1.37 12.08
N VAL A 44 -18.09 -1.70 11.48
CA VAL A 44 -18.36 -1.44 10.06
C VAL A 44 -18.34 0.06 9.76
N PHE A 45 -18.98 0.90 10.60
CA PHE A 45 -18.94 2.36 10.40
C PHE A 45 -17.53 2.94 10.49
N ILE A 46 -16.74 2.49 11.47
CA ILE A 46 -15.34 2.92 11.61
C ILE A 46 -14.53 2.45 10.41
N MET A 47 -14.69 1.20 9.97
CA MET A 47 -14.02 0.63 8.80
C MET A 47 -14.33 1.41 7.52
N LEU A 48 -15.59 1.83 7.33
CA LEU A 48 -16.01 2.70 6.23
C LEU A 48 -15.30 4.06 6.28
N PHE A 49 -15.33 4.72 7.43
CA PHE A 49 -14.65 6.01 7.59
C PHE A 49 -13.15 5.90 7.29
N ILE A 50 -12.49 4.90 7.84
CA ILE A 50 -11.06 4.64 7.64
C ILE A 50 -10.76 4.30 6.19
N GLY A 51 -11.56 3.44 5.56
CA GLY A 51 -11.36 3.01 4.18
C GLY A 51 -11.47 4.14 3.16
N TYR A 52 -12.24 5.17 3.47
CA TYR A 52 -12.41 6.35 2.62
C TYR A 52 -11.73 7.61 3.15
N SER A 53 -10.82 7.48 4.12
CA SER A 53 -10.03 8.59 4.65
C SER A 53 -9.00 9.14 3.66
N ASP A 54 -8.68 8.39 2.61
CA ASP A 54 -7.87 8.79 1.45
C ASP A 54 -8.36 10.05 0.74
N ARG A 55 -9.63 10.43 0.94
CA ARG A 55 -10.26 11.63 0.38
C ARG A 55 -10.07 12.89 1.24
N LEU A 56 -9.55 12.73 2.44
CA LEU A 56 -9.31 13.83 3.36
C LEU A 56 -7.97 14.49 3.05
N ASP A 57 -8.01 15.80 2.79
CA ASP A 57 -6.81 16.60 2.59
C ASP A 57 -5.98 16.67 3.88
N PRO A 58 -4.72 16.16 3.90
CA PRO A 58 -3.88 16.15 5.09
C PRO A 58 -3.59 17.54 5.65
N VAL A 59 -3.59 18.57 4.83
CA VAL A 59 -3.37 19.95 5.27
C VAL A 59 -4.51 20.46 6.15
N LYS A 60 -5.73 19.93 5.93
CA LYS A 60 -6.94 20.29 6.71
C LYS A 60 -7.26 19.30 7.81
N HIS A 61 -6.87 18.04 7.63
CA HIS A 61 -7.26 16.92 8.48
C HIS A 61 -6.06 16.04 8.83
N GLU A 62 -5.06 16.63 9.47
CA GLU A 62 -3.72 16.06 9.70
C GLU A 62 -3.72 14.61 10.18
N VAL A 63 -4.45 14.30 11.27
CA VAL A 63 -4.49 12.97 11.86
C VAL A 63 -5.45 12.05 11.11
N LEU A 64 -6.64 12.56 10.74
CA LEU A 64 -7.70 11.74 10.13
C LEU A 64 -7.33 11.29 8.72
N ALA A 65 -6.55 12.06 7.97
CA ALA A 65 -6.04 11.67 6.65
C ALA A 65 -5.13 10.45 6.71
N ASN A 66 -4.51 10.17 7.86
CA ASN A 66 -3.67 8.99 8.09
C ASN A 66 -4.44 7.77 8.65
N ALA A 67 -5.76 7.89 8.83
CA ALA A 67 -6.57 6.79 9.37
C ALA A 67 -6.49 5.51 8.51
N GLY A 68 -6.23 5.63 7.20
CA GLY A 68 -6.02 4.50 6.29
C GLY A 68 -4.96 3.50 6.74
N LEU A 69 -3.98 3.93 7.54
CA LEU A 69 -2.93 3.06 8.10
C LEU A 69 -3.48 1.91 8.97
N VAL A 70 -4.61 2.13 9.65
CA VAL A 70 -5.23 1.11 10.51
C VAL A 70 -6.34 0.32 9.79
N PHE A 71 -6.57 0.56 8.50
CA PHE A 71 -7.57 -0.15 7.71
C PHE A 71 -7.45 -1.68 7.78
N PRO A 72 -6.25 -2.30 7.65
CA PRO A 72 -6.11 -3.74 7.74
C PRO A 72 -6.54 -4.32 9.09
N ILE A 73 -6.39 -3.58 10.18
CA ILE A 73 -6.84 -4.00 11.52
C ILE A 73 -8.37 -4.14 11.52
N PHE A 74 -9.08 -3.15 10.99
CA PHE A 74 -10.55 -3.19 10.94
C PHE A 74 -11.09 -4.22 9.96
N LEU A 75 -10.37 -4.53 8.86
CA LEU A 75 -10.68 -5.68 8.00
C LEU A 75 -10.61 -6.98 8.80
N LEU A 76 -9.55 -7.18 9.59
CA LEU A 76 -9.39 -8.38 10.42
C LEU A 76 -10.47 -8.47 11.51
N VAL A 77 -10.75 -7.38 12.22
CA VAL A 77 -11.81 -7.34 13.25
C VAL A 77 -13.16 -7.67 12.64
N ASN A 78 -13.50 -7.09 11.48
CA ASN A 78 -14.74 -7.41 10.79
C ASN A 78 -14.80 -8.88 10.33
N PHE A 79 -13.66 -9.46 9.94
CA PHE A 79 -13.55 -10.88 9.63
C PHE A 79 -13.79 -11.77 10.87
N CYS A 80 -13.29 -11.40 12.04
CA CYS A 80 -13.58 -12.10 13.29
C CYS A 80 -15.08 -12.08 13.61
N PHE A 81 -15.78 -10.95 13.38
CA PHE A 81 -17.24 -10.91 13.50
C PHE A 81 -17.94 -11.82 12.49
N LEU A 82 -17.46 -11.91 11.26
CA LEU A 82 -18.01 -12.84 10.26
C LEU A 82 -17.95 -14.28 10.77
N ILE A 83 -16.78 -14.74 11.25
CA ILE A 83 -16.61 -16.07 11.83
C ILE A 83 -17.53 -16.27 13.04
N PHE A 84 -17.60 -15.28 13.95
CA PHE A 84 -18.50 -15.33 15.10
C PHE A 84 -19.97 -15.57 14.67
N TRP A 85 -20.47 -14.80 13.70
CA TRP A 85 -21.86 -14.94 13.24
C TRP A 85 -22.14 -16.25 12.55
N LEU A 86 -21.18 -16.80 11.80
CA LEU A 86 -21.30 -18.16 11.20
C LEU A 86 -21.48 -19.22 12.26
N CYS A 87 -20.82 -19.08 13.42
CA CYS A 87 -20.90 -20.05 14.53
C CYS A 87 -22.17 -19.89 15.37
N PHE A 88 -22.63 -18.64 15.64
CA PHE A 88 -23.66 -18.40 16.68
C PHE A 88 -25.03 -17.99 16.15
N LYS A 89 -25.12 -17.20 15.06
CA LYS A 89 -26.38 -16.74 14.50
C LYS A 89 -26.21 -16.32 13.03
N LYS A 90 -26.51 -17.21 12.10
CA LYS A 90 -26.27 -17.03 10.65
C LYS A 90 -26.82 -15.72 10.06
N ILE A 91 -27.96 -15.21 10.54
CA ILE A 91 -28.52 -13.93 10.06
C ILE A 91 -27.60 -12.73 10.38
N GLY A 92 -26.78 -12.82 11.44
CA GLY A 92 -25.82 -11.79 11.81
C GLY A 92 -24.68 -11.62 10.82
N VAL A 93 -24.42 -12.63 9.96
CA VAL A 93 -23.43 -12.61 8.88
C VAL A 93 -23.65 -11.44 7.91
N LEU A 94 -24.89 -10.99 7.78
CA LEU A 94 -25.22 -9.86 6.90
C LEU A 94 -24.48 -8.57 7.30
N ILE A 95 -24.22 -8.35 8.59
CA ILE A 95 -23.55 -7.12 9.07
C ILE A 95 -22.13 -7.02 8.51
N PRO A 96 -21.21 -7.98 8.78
CA PRO A 96 -19.85 -7.89 8.25
C PRO A 96 -19.78 -8.00 6.73
N LEU A 97 -20.69 -8.74 6.06
CA LEU A 97 -20.74 -8.80 4.60
C LEU A 97 -21.11 -7.45 3.99
N LEU A 98 -22.10 -6.75 4.53
CA LEU A 98 -22.43 -5.39 4.09
C LEU A 98 -21.25 -4.45 4.30
N GLY A 99 -20.51 -4.59 5.42
CA GLY A 99 -19.27 -3.86 5.65
C GLY A 99 -18.26 -4.04 4.51
N TYR A 100 -18.02 -5.27 4.06
CA TYR A 100 -17.13 -5.55 2.92
C TYR A 100 -17.68 -5.02 1.59
N ILE A 101 -18.99 -5.12 1.36
CA ILE A 101 -19.60 -4.58 0.13
C ILE A 101 -19.43 -3.06 0.06
N PHE A 102 -19.71 -2.33 1.13
CA PHE A 102 -19.53 -0.88 1.15
C PHE A 102 -18.06 -0.45 1.15
N CYS A 103 -17.16 -1.26 1.68
CA CYS A 103 -15.70 -1.06 1.61
C CYS A 103 -15.06 -1.73 0.39
N TYR A 104 -15.82 -2.13 -0.64
CA TYR A 104 -15.28 -2.88 -1.79
C TYR A 104 -14.10 -2.17 -2.45
N ILE A 105 -14.22 -0.85 -2.71
CA ILE A 105 -13.15 -0.06 -3.35
C ILE A 105 -11.88 -0.05 -2.48
N PRO A 106 -11.89 0.42 -1.22
CA PRO A 106 -10.68 0.40 -0.39
C PRO A 106 -10.16 -1.02 -0.13
N LEU A 107 -11.05 -2.02 0.02
CA LEU A 107 -10.64 -3.41 0.16
C LEU A 107 -9.85 -3.90 -1.06
N ARG A 108 -10.38 -3.66 -2.28
CA ARG A 108 -9.72 -4.03 -3.52
C ARG A 108 -8.42 -3.25 -3.74
N THR A 109 -8.40 -1.98 -3.39
CA THR A 109 -7.18 -1.17 -3.45
C THR A 109 -6.09 -1.69 -2.50
N TYR A 110 -6.46 -2.13 -1.30
CA TYR A 110 -5.51 -2.61 -0.30
C TYR A 110 -5.06 -4.06 -0.53
N ILE A 111 -6.02 -4.98 -0.82
CA ILE A 111 -5.77 -6.41 -1.05
C ILE A 111 -6.48 -6.82 -2.35
N PRO A 112 -5.90 -6.49 -3.52
CA PRO A 112 -6.47 -6.93 -4.78
C PRO A 112 -6.42 -8.45 -4.92
N PHE A 113 -7.40 -8.98 -5.63
CA PHE A 113 -7.45 -10.36 -6.05
C PHE A 113 -7.80 -10.42 -7.53
N ASN A 114 -6.90 -10.97 -8.34
CA ASN A 114 -7.03 -11.09 -9.78
C ASN A 114 -6.73 -12.50 -10.25
N ILE A 115 -7.36 -12.93 -11.31
CA ILE A 115 -7.01 -14.18 -12.00
C ILE A 115 -5.75 -13.89 -12.82
N PRO A 116 -4.63 -14.59 -12.56
CA PRO A 116 -3.40 -14.35 -13.30
C PRO A 116 -3.60 -14.57 -14.81
N SER A 117 -3.10 -13.65 -15.61
CA SER A 117 -3.04 -13.76 -17.07
C SER A 117 -1.63 -13.42 -17.55
N SER A 118 -1.06 -14.29 -18.39
CA SER A 118 0.28 -14.06 -18.92
C SER A 118 0.33 -12.84 -19.83
N PRO A 119 1.43 -12.06 -19.80
CA PRO A 119 1.59 -10.91 -20.67
C PRO A 119 1.59 -11.33 -22.14
N PRO A 120 0.83 -10.65 -23.00
CA PRO A 120 0.79 -10.97 -24.43
C PRO A 120 2.05 -10.46 -25.14
N ASP A 121 2.31 -11.00 -26.34
CA ASP A 121 3.43 -10.57 -27.17
C ASP A 121 3.45 -9.06 -27.43
N GLY A 122 4.64 -8.47 -27.33
CA GLY A 122 4.85 -7.03 -27.47
C GLY A 122 4.42 -6.19 -26.29
N ALA A 123 4.08 -6.79 -25.14
CA ALA A 123 4.03 -6.09 -23.87
C ALA A 123 5.42 -5.61 -23.45
N ILE A 124 5.50 -4.46 -22.78
CA ILE A 124 6.74 -3.91 -22.24
C ILE A 124 6.80 -4.16 -20.73
N LYS A 125 7.97 -4.52 -20.23
CA LYS A 125 8.20 -4.67 -18.79
C LYS A 125 8.70 -3.36 -18.20
N VAL A 126 7.93 -2.79 -17.28
CA VAL A 126 8.31 -1.61 -16.51
C VAL A 126 8.61 -2.05 -15.08
N MET A 127 9.70 -1.55 -14.51
CA MET A 127 10.13 -1.84 -13.14
C MET A 127 10.42 -0.55 -12.41
N SER A 128 9.95 -0.43 -11.19
CA SER A 128 10.28 0.63 -10.24
C SER A 128 10.95 0.03 -9.02
N TYR A 129 12.04 0.65 -8.55
CA TYR A 129 12.79 0.14 -7.41
C TYR A 129 13.49 1.26 -6.65
N ASN A 130 13.12 1.47 -5.39
CA ASN A 130 13.93 2.24 -4.46
C ASN A 130 15.13 1.37 -4.05
N VAL A 131 16.31 1.73 -4.55
CA VAL A 131 17.52 0.90 -4.43
C VAL A 131 18.38 1.24 -3.22
N TRP A 132 17.92 2.17 -2.37
CA TRP A 132 18.62 2.54 -1.15
C TRP A 132 20.14 2.67 -1.36
N SER A 133 20.56 3.55 -2.30
CA SER A 133 21.95 3.75 -2.74
C SER A 133 22.66 2.44 -3.17
N PHE A 134 21.90 1.48 -3.72
CA PHE A 134 22.36 0.14 -4.14
C PHE A 134 22.95 -0.70 -3.01
N ALA A 135 22.62 -0.43 -1.75
CA ALA A 135 23.28 -1.01 -0.56
C ALA A 135 24.81 -0.91 -0.63
N GLY A 136 25.33 0.20 -1.20
CA GLY A 136 26.74 0.35 -1.52
C GLY A 136 27.70 0.37 -0.33
N TRP A 137 27.15 0.57 0.88
CA TRP A 137 27.88 0.45 2.14
C TRP A 137 28.10 -1.00 2.60
N GLU A 138 27.35 -1.96 2.09
CA GLU A 138 27.53 -3.36 2.38
C GLU A 138 28.73 -3.92 1.62
N ARG A 139 29.52 -4.74 2.28
CA ARG A 139 30.65 -5.45 1.67
C ARG A 139 30.25 -6.89 1.45
N PHE A 140 30.00 -7.24 0.20
CA PHE A 140 29.72 -8.61 -0.19
C PHE A 140 31.01 -9.39 -0.38
N PRO A 141 31.21 -10.54 0.29
CA PRO A 141 32.46 -11.30 0.24
C PRO A 141 32.89 -11.75 -1.17
N ASP A 142 31.92 -11.97 -2.06
CA ASP A 142 32.15 -12.40 -3.44
C ASP A 142 32.33 -11.23 -4.43
N GLY A 143 32.30 -10.00 -3.93
CA GLY A 143 32.45 -8.78 -4.73
C GLY A 143 31.25 -8.49 -5.64
N LYS A 144 30.18 -9.26 -5.55
CA LYS A 144 28.94 -9.01 -6.28
C LYS A 144 28.09 -7.98 -5.58
N PHE A 145 27.17 -7.38 -6.33
CA PHE A 145 26.19 -6.42 -5.83
C PHE A 145 24.79 -6.94 -6.17
N PRO A 146 24.10 -7.55 -5.19
CA PRO A 146 22.84 -8.28 -5.42
C PRO A 146 21.78 -7.45 -6.15
N ILE A 147 21.67 -6.14 -5.83
CA ILE A 147 20.72 -5.24 -6.51
C ILE A 147 21.04 -5.11 -8.01
N LEU A 148 22.31 -4.94 -8.38
CA LEU A 148 22.71 -4.85 -9.79
C LEU A 148 22.51 -6.18 -10.53
N GLU A 149 22.82 -7.30 -9.88
CA GLU A 149 22.59 -8.63 -10.44
C GLU A 149 21.10 -8.89 -10.66
N TYR A 150 20.26 -8.55 -9.66
CA TYR A 150 18.81 -8.65 -9.77
C TYR A 150 18.25 -7.82 -10.94
N ILE A 151 18.68 -6.55 -11.06
CA ILE A 151 18.28 -5.69 -12.18
C ILE A 151 18.65 -6.33 -13.53
N ARG A 152 19.85 -6.89 -13.62
CA ARG A 152 20.32 -7.59 -14.84
C ARG A 152 19.41 -8.77 -15.20
N GLU A 153 19.01 -9.56 -14.21
CA GLU A 153 18.15 -10.73 -14.40
C GLU A 153 16.72 -10.34 -14.81
N GLN A 154 16.20 -9.24 -14.29
CA GLN A 154 14.83 -8.80 -14.57
C GLN A 154 14.60 -8.36 -16.01
N LYS A 155 15.63 -7.88 -16.72
CA LYS A 155 15.57 -7.47 -18.14
C LYS A 155 14.41 -6.54 -18.46
N ALA A 156 14.07 -5.60 -17.55
CA ALA A 156 13.01 -4.63 -17.78
C ALA A 156 13.29 -3.78 -19.03
N ASP A 157 12.26 -3.37 -19.75
CA ASP A 157 12.41 -2.47 -20.89
C ASP A 157 12.60 -1.02 -20.45
N ILE A 158 11.95 -0.67 -19.34
CA ILE A 158 12.04 0.63 -18.66
C ILE A 158 12.24 0.37 -17.17
N LEU A 159 13.28 0.96 -16.59
CA LEU A 159 13.64 0.86 -15.19
C LEU A 159 13.67 2.25 -14.57
N CYS A 160 12.86 2.49 -13.56
CA CYS A 160 12.85 3.70 -12.75
C CYS A 160 13.41 3.38 -11.36
N LEU A 161 14.42 4.12 -10.94
CA LEU A 161 15.06 3.94 -9.64
C LEU A 161 14.83 5.19 -8.77
N GLN A 162 14.67 4.97 -7.46
CA GLN A 162 14.66 5.99 -6.42
C GLN A 162 15.86 5.72 -5.49
N GLU A 163 16.33 6.75 -4.81
CA GLU A 163 17.56 6.72 -4.01
C GLU A 163 18.76 6.15 -4.77
N ALA A 164 18.87 6.50 -6.05
CA ALA A 164 19.89 5.95 -6.95
C ALA A 164 21.24 6.65 -6.82
N LEU A 165 21.66 6.98 -5.61
CA LEU A 165 22.97 7.54 -5.30
C LEU A 165 24.06 6.48 -5.50
N THR A 166 25.15 6.87 -6.17
CA THR A 166 26.25 5.96 -6.52
C THR A 166 27.53 6.22 -5.75
N ASN A 167 27.51 7.09 -4.73
CA ASN A 167 28.70 7.52 -3.98
C ASN A 167 29.40 6.34 -3.29
N GLU A 168 28.62 5.45 -2.67
CA GLU A 168 29.14 4.32 -1.89
C GLU A 168 29.55 3.14 -2.78
N ILE A 169 28.70 2.79 -3.76
CA ILE A 169 28.96 1.67 -4.66
C ILE A 169 29.99 2.00 -5.74
N GLY A 170 30.13 3.28 -6.09
CA GLY A 170 30.94 3.78 -7.20
C GLY A 170 30.23 3.80 -8.54
N LYS A 171 30.13 4.99 -9.15
CA LYS A 171 29.44 5.23 -10.41
C LYS A 171 29.91 4.29 -11.55
N ALA A 172 31.20 4.10 -11.70
CA ALA A 172 31.78 3.25 -12.74
C ALA A 172 31.27 1.80 -12.68
N ARG A 173 30.98 1.30 -11.47
CA ARG A 173 30.44 -0.04 -11.27
C ARG A 173 28.98 -0.14 -11.71
N VAL A 174 28.16 0.82 -11.31
CA VAL A 174 26.77 0.91 -11.79
C VAL A 174 26.73 1.03 -13.30
N ASP A 175 27.52 1.93 -13.89
CA ASP A 175 27.60 2.13 -15.31
C ASP A 175 28.05 0.85 -16.06
N SER A 176 29.01 0.10 -15.52
CA SER A 176 29.51 -1.14 -16.15
C SER A 176 28.43 -2.22 -16.34
N VAL A 177 27.41 -2.22 -15.50
CA VAL A 177 26.25 -3.12 -15.61
C VAL A 177 25.16 -2.50 -16.46
N MET A 178 24.78 -1.26 -16.15
CA MET A 178 23.63 -0.60 -16.77
C MET A 178 23.84 -0.28 -18.24
N ASP A 179 25.04 0.10 -18.66
CA ASP A 179 25.36 0.39 -20.07
C ASP A 179 25.25 -0.83 -20.99
N LYS A 180 25.36 -2.05 -20.41
CA LYS A 180 25.16 -3.30 -21.15
C LYS A 180 23.67 -3.64 -21.34
N LEU A 181 22.80 -3.08 -20.50
CA LEU A 181 21.38 -3.40 -20.47
C LEU A 181 20.53 -2.34 -21.17
N TYR A 182 20.94 -1.07 -21.04
CA TYR A 182 20.15 0.08 -21.47
C TYR A 182 20.96 1.05 -22.30
N GLN A 183 20.43 1.39 -23.47
CA GLN A 183 21.05 2.35 -24.38
C GLN A 183 20.82 3.79 -23.95
N TYR A 184 19.72 4.06 -23.24
CA TYR A 184 19.32 5.40 -22.86
C TYR A 184 19.14 5.48 -21.35
N ARG A 185 19.63 6.56 -20.76
CA ARG A 185 19.52 6.81 -19.33
C ARG A 185 19.49 8.31 -19.03
N ASP A 186 18.88 8.65 -17.91
CA ASP A 186 18.98 9.97 -17.29
C ASP A 186 18.97 9.84 -15.77
N THR A 187 19.61 10.80 -15.11
CA THR A 187 19.60 10.92 -13.64
C THR A 187 19.24 12.34 -13.25
N ALA A 188 18.44 12.48 -12.20
CA ALA A 188 18.06 13.77 -11.68
C ALA A 188 18.24 13.80 -10.16
N MET A 189 18.88 14.86 -9.67
CA MET A 189 19.02 15.09 -8.24
C MET A 189 18.04 16.16 -7.77
N SER A 190 17.52 16.00 -6.56
CA SER A 190 16.64 16.99 -5.94
C SER A 190 17.38 18.34 -5.74
N ARG A 191 18.63 18.27 -5.29
CA ARG A 191 19.61 19.34 -5.09
C ARG A 191 21.02 18.73 -5.03
N PRO A 192 22.10 19.50 -5.10
CA PRO A 192 23.45 18.97 -4.85
C PRO A 192 23.52 18.25 -3.49
N GLY A 193 23.91 16.96 -3.48
CA GLY A 193 23.96 16.10 -2.31
C GLY A 193 22.58 15.66 -1.74
N GLY A 194 21.50 15.91 -2.46
CA GLY A 194 20.16 15.43 -2.12
C GLY A 194 19.85 14.08 -2.77
N ASP A 195 18.58 13.68 -2.70
CA ASP A 195 18.10 12.46 -3.32
C ASP A 195 18.28 12.44 -4.85
N CYS A 196 18.46 11.26 -5.38
CA CYS A 196 18.68 10.98 -6.79
C CYS A 196 17.69 9.95 -7.30
N ILE A 197 16.97 10.29 -8.35
CA ILE A 197 16.20 9.32 -9.13
C ILE A 197 16.84 9.09 -10.48
N ALA A 198 16.70 7.88 -11.01
CA ALA A 198 17.25 7.52 -12.30
C ALA A 198 16.22 6.81 -13.17
N ILE A 199 16.36 6.97 -14.47
CA ILE A 199 15.64 6.19 -15.47
C ILE A 199 16.64 5.53 -16.41
N TYR A 200 16.39 4.27 -16.71
CA TYR A 200 17.11 3.49 -17.72
C TYR A 200 16.09 2.93 -18.69
N SER A 201 16.38 3.04 -19.99
CA SER A 201 15.42 2.65 -21.03
C SER A 201 16.14 1.99 -22.20
N ARG A 202 15.49 0.99 -22.80
CA ARG A 202 15.88 0.43 -24.11
C ARG A 202 15.44 1.32 -25.27
N TYR A 203 14.55 2.29 -24.99
CA TYR A 203 13.99 3.19 -25.97
C TYR A 203 14.54 4.61 -25.79
N PRO A 204 14.69 5.40 -26.88
CA PRO A 204 15.17 6.78 -26.79
C PRO A 204 14.40 7.67 -25.82
N ILE A 205 15.11 8.35 -24.94
CA ILE A 205 14.58 9.42 -24.10
C ILE A 205 14.72 10.72 -24.90
N VAL A 206 13.61 11.34 -25.30
CA VAL A 206 13.60 12.51 -26.20
C VAL A 206 13.39 13.82 -25.48
N SER A 207 12.78 13.79 -24.28
CA SER A 207 12.67 14.98 -23.42
C SER A 207 12.60 14.59 -21.95
N ARG A 208 12.87 15.57 -21.09
CA ARG A 208 12.72 15.47 -19.65
C ARG A 208 12.16 16.74 -19.05
N GLU A 209 11.34 16.62 -18.03
CA GLU A 209 10.75 17.74 -17.30
C GLU A 209 10.68 17.42 -15.81
N ARG A 210 11.07 18.37 -14.96
CA ARG A 210 10.88 18.25 -13.52
C ARG A 210 9.49 18.73 -13.13
N ILE A 211 8.72 17.88 -12.44
CA ILE A 211 7.44 18.30 -11.86
C ILE A 211 7.73 19.13 -10.62
N GLN A 212 7.40 20.43 -10.69
CA GLN A 212 7.74 21.38 -9.65
C GLN A 212 6.79 21.33 -8.47
N TYR A 213 7.37 21.16 -7.29
CA TYR A 213 6.68 21.24 -5.99
C TYR A 213 7.70 21.53 -4.87
N PRO A 214 7.26 22.07 -3.71
CA PRO A 214 8.14 22.23 -2.56
C PRO A 214 8.59 20.88 -2.00
N SER A 215 9.90 20.66 -1.86
CA SER A 215 10.49 19.53 -1.17
C SER A 215 11.89 19.88 -0.68
N LYS A 216 12.29 19.27 0.43
CA LYS A 216 13.65 19.40 0.97
C LYS A 216 14.64 18.44 0.32
N GLY A 217 14.18 17.27 -0.12
CA GLY A 217 15.06 16.21 -0.58
C GLY A 217 14.52 15.35 -1.72
N ASN A 218 13.22 15.36 -1.97
CA ASN A 218 12.55 14.46 -2.91
C ASN A 218 12.20 15.16 -4.23
N LEU A 219 11.91 14.39 -5.28
CA LEU A 219 11.61 14.93 -6.61
C LEU A 219 10.76 13.96 -7.44
N SER A 220 10.11 14.53 -8.46
CA SER A 220 9.45 13.77 -9.54
C SER A 220 9.91 14.29 -10.90
N MET A 221 10.20 13.37 -11.80
CA MET A 221 10.60 13.66 -13.18
C MET A 221 9.68 12.99 -14.17
N ALA A 222 9.33 13.71 -15.22
CA ALA A 222 8.64 13.17 -16.38
C ALA A 222 9.62 13.08 -17.54
N TYR A 223 9.57 11.97 -18.28
CA TYR A 223 10.41 11.68 -19.44
C TYR A 223 9.53 11.29 -20.62
N GLU A 224 9.80 11.82 -21.79
CA GLU A 224 9.20 11.32 -23.02
C GLU A 224 10.11 10.25 -23.65
N ILE A 225 9.57 9.05 -23.83
CA ILE A 225 10.26 7.91 -24.43
C ILE A 225 9.61 7.60 -25.77
N LYS A 226 10.43 7.39 -26.81
CA LYS A 226 9.96 7.07 -28.16
C LYS A 226 10.09 5.58 -28.44
N LYS A 227 8.96 4.87 -28.60
CA LYS A 227 8.89 3.45 -28.98
C LYS A 227 8.24 3.33 -30.36
N GLY A 228 9.07 3.16 -31.40
CA GLY A 228 8.59 3.24 -32.78
C GLY A 228 8.00 4.62 -33.08
N ASN A 229 6.74 4.67 -33.50
CA ASN A 229 6.00 5.91 -33.75
C ASN A 229 5.29 6.46 -32.51
N ASP A 230 5.25 5.71 -31.42
CA ASP A 230 4.56 6.12 -30.18
C ASP A 230 5.52 6.90 -29.27
N THR A 231 4.98 7.93 -28.62
CA THR A 231 5.64 8.65 -27.53
C THR A 231 4.92 8.32 -26.23
N ILE A 232 5.67 7.88 -25.22
CA ILE A 232 5.17 7.47 -23.91
C ILE A 232 5.76 8.42 -22.86
N ILE A 233 4.95 8.99 -22.02
CA ILE A 233 5.39 9.76 -20.86
C ILE A 233 5.64 8.78 -19.71
N ILE A 234 6.86 8.74 -19.19
CA ILE A 234 7.22 8.01 -17.99
C ILE A 234 7.40 9.01 -16.86
N VAL A 235 6.62 8.87 -15.79
CA VAL A 235 6.77 9.70 -14.58
C VAL A 235 7.40 8.86 -13.49
N ASN A 236 8.62 9.24 -13.08
CA ASN A 236 9.33 8.63 -11.95
C ASN A 236 9.21 9.52 -10.72
N ASN A 237 8.64 9.00 -9.65
CA ASN A 237 8.34 9.74 -8.43
C ASN A 237 9.16 9.21 -7.25
N HIS A 238 9.66 10.12 -6.43
CA HIS A 238 10.02 9.85 -5.06
C HIS A 238 9.46 10.99 -4.22
N LEU A 239 8.30 10.73 -3.58
CA LEU A 239 7.62 11.74 -2.77
C LEU A 239 8.21 11.81 -1.37
N GLU A 240 7.88 12.88 -0.63
CA GLU A 240 8.45 13.16 0.69
C GLU A 240 8.40 11.95 1.61
N THR A 241 9.56 11.59 2.14
CA THR A 241 9.71 10.46 3.08
C THR A 241 9.01 10.74 4.42
N THR A 242 8.64 9.67 5.13
CA THR A 242 8.09 9.79 6.49
C THR A 242 9.09 10.28 7.51
N GLY A 243 10.39 10.20 7.21
CA GLY A 243 11.46 10.66 8.10
C GLY A 243 11.52 9.92 9.45
N LEU A 244 11.05 8.67 9.49
CA LEU A 244 11.13 7.85 10.69
C LEU A 244 12.58 7.44 10.96
N SER A 245 13.07 7.76 12.17
CA SER A 245 14.40 7.38 12.61
C SER A 245 14.47 5.89 12.97
N VAL A 246 15.69 5.37 13.20
CA VAL A 246 15.90 4.00 13.70
C VAL A 246 15.18 3.80 15.04
N GLU A 247 15.17 4.83 15.90
CA GLU A 247 14.49 4.81 17.20
C GLU A 247 12.97 4.76 17.04
N ASP A 248 12.43 5.49 16.06
CA ASP A 248 10.99 5.46 15.75
C ASP A 248 10.56 4.07 15.27
N LYS A 249 11.32 3.47 14.34
CA LYS A 249 11.10 2.11 13.85
C LYS A 249 11.19 1.08 14.99
N SER A 250 12.16 1.24 15.89
CA SER A 250 12.32 0.39 17.10
C SER A 250 11.15 0.55 18.07
N SER A 251 10.68 1.78 18.29
CA SER A 251 9.52 2.09 19.12
C SER A 251 8.25 1.46 18.56
N PHE A 252 8.02 1.58 17.25
CA PHE A 252 6.90 0.91 16.57
C PHE A 252 6.95 -0.60 16.76
N LYS A 253 8.11 -1.22 16.52
CA LYS A 253 8.30 -2.66 16.72
C LYS A 253 8.03 -3.10 18.16
N SER A 254 8.41 -2.27 19.14
CA SER A 254 8.18 -2.52 20.56
C SER A 254 6.72 -2.40 20.95
N ILE A 255 5.98 -1.45 20.36
CA ILE A 255 4.52 -1.34 20.52
C ILE A 255 3.83 -2.59 19.99
N VAL A 256 4.14 -3.00 18.75
CA VAL A 256 3.51 -4.16 18.11
C VAL A 256 3.79 -5.47 18.87
N LYS A 257 4.98 -5.60 19.45
CA LYS A 257 5.36 -6.77 20.27
C LYS A 257 4.82 -6.75 21.71
N GLY A 258 4.17 -5.64 22.12
CA GLY A 258 3.72 -5.49 23.50
C GLY A 258 4.85 -5.30 24.53
N ASN A 259 6.03 -4.85 24.08
CA ASN A 259 7.20 -4.62 24.94
C ASN A 259 7.20 -3.25 25.63
N LEU A 260 6.26 -2.36 25.28
CA LEU A 260 6.04 -1.07 25.92
C LEU A 260 4.71 -1.08 26.64
N GLU A 261 4.65 -0.44 27.80
CA GLU A 261 3.44 -0.39 28.63
C GLU A 261 3.08 1.06 29.06
N GLY A 262 1.82 1.26 29.35
CA GLY A 262 1.30 2.46 29.97
C GLY A 262 1.60 3.76 29.23
N THR A 263 2.22 4.71 29.92
CA THR A 263 2.54 6.04 29.39
C THR A 263 3.58 6.03 28.25
N ALA A 264 4.47 5.01 28.23
CA ALA A 264 5.49 4.88 27.19
C ALA A 264 4.86 4.55 25.83
N VAL A 265 3.90 3.62 25.77
CA VAL A 265 3.11 3.33 24.55
C VAL A 265 2.44 4.58 24.04
N LYS A 266 1.75 5.31 24.94
CA LYS A 266 1.02 6.52 24.58
C LYS A 266 1.94 7.57 23.95
N LYS A 267 3.08 7.86 24.61
CA LYS A 267 4.06 8.85 24.13
C LYS A 267 4.64 8.44 22.76
N ALA A 268 5.07 7.19 22.61
CA ALA A 268 5.63 6.69 21.36
C ALA A 268 4.59 6.71 20.22
N SER A 269 3.34 6.32 20.49
CA SER A 269 2.26 6.35 19.50
C SER A 269 1.95 7.78 19.03
N TYR A 270 1.84 8.76 19.95
CA TYR A 270 1.63 10.15 19.55
C TYR A 270 2.77 10.68 18.70
N HIS A 271 4.03 10.42 19.08
CA HIS A 271 5.19 10.85 18.32
C HIS A 271 5.21 10.26 16.89
N LEU A 272 4.85 8.99 16.73
CA LEU A 272 4.74 8.35 15.42
C LEU A 272 3.60 8.97 14.59
N VAL A 273 2.42 9.21 15.19
CA VAL A 273 1.29 9.85 14.51
C VAL A 273 1.65 11.27 14.06
N ASP A 274 2.33 12.06 14.90
CA ASP A 274 2.75 13.42 14.56
C ASP A 274 3.71 13.39 13.36
N LYS A 275 4.72 12.52 13.36
CA LYS A 275 5.66 12.38 12.22
C LYS A 275 4.96 11.96 10.92
N LEU A 276 4.06 10.99 11.00
CA LEU A 276 3.29 10.55 9.84
C LEU A 276 2.40 11.68 9.30
N SER A 277 1.78 12.45 10.19
CA SER A 277 0.95 13.60 9.83
C SER A 277 1.76 14.71 9.16
N GLU A 278 2.91 15.08 9.74
CA GLU A 278 3.83 16.06 9.12
C GLU A 278 4.29 15.63 7.73
N ALA A 279 4.61 14.34 7.55
CA ALA A 279 5.02 13.82 6.26
C ALA A 279 3.87 13.88 5.24
N SER A 280 2.64 13.51 5.63
CA SER A 280 1.47 13.55 4.76
C SER A 280 1.10 14.99 4.36
N ILE A 281 1.23 15.97 5.27
CA ILE A 281 1.05 17.40 4.96
C ILE A 281 2.04 17.86 3.88
N LYS A 282 3.30 17.41 3.95
CA LYS A 282 4.33 17.74 2.94
C LYS A 282 4.08 17.03 1.61
N ARG A 283 3.63 15.79 1.65
CA ARG A 283 3.32 14.98 0.44
C ARG A 283 2.09 15.46 -0.33
N ALA A 284 1.08 15.99 0.36
CA ALA A 284 -0.17 16.40 -0.29
C ALA A 284 0.06 17.38 -1.47
N PRO A 285 0.77 18.51 -1.33
CA PRO A 285 1.03 19.41 -2.47
C PRO A 285 1.90 18.78 -3.55
N GLN A 286 2.76 17.82 -3.22
CA GLN A 286 3.57 17.07 -4.18
C GLN A 286 2.69 16.14 -5.01
N ALA A 287 1.82 15.37 -4.36
CA ALA A 287 0.84 14.50 -5.01
C ALA A 287 -0.11 15.29 -5.92
N ASP A 288 -0.58 16.46 -5.45
CA ASP A 288 -1.40 17.37 -6.25
C ASP A 288 -0.66 17.90 -7.49
N ALA A 289 0.64 18.20 -7.37
CA ALA A 289 1.44 18.65 -8.50
C ALA A 289 1.59 17.54 -9.55
N VAL A 290 1.84 16.29 -9.11
CA VAL A 290 1.91 15.11 -9.98
C VAL A 290 0.55 14.86 -10.65
N ALA A 291 -0.54 14.90 -9.89
CA ALA A 291 -1.89 14.73 -10.41
C ALA A 291 -2.28 15.82 -11.43
N ARG A 292 -1.89 17.07 -11.19
CA ARG A 292 -2.06 18.17 -12.17
C ARG A 292 -1.25 17.94 -13.43
N TYR A 293 -0.01 17.44 -13.32
CA TYR A 293 0.80 17.08 -14.47
C TYR A 293 0.10 16.01 -15.32
N VAL A 294 -0.34 14.91 -14.70
CA VAL A 294 -1.12 13.86 -15.37
C VAL A 294 -2.36 14.44 -16.05
N SER A 295 -3.13 15.28 -15.33
CA SER A 295 -4.36 15.89 -15.86
C SER A 295 -4.11 16.79 -17.08
N LYS A 296 -2.98 17.49 -17.14
CA LYS A 296 -2.59 18.31 -18.31
C LYS A 296 -2.21 17.48 -19.53
N HIS A 297 -1.87 16.20 -19.33
CA HIS A 297 -1.45 15.28 -20.38
C HIS A 297 -2.46 14.16 -20.66
N LEU A 298 -3.74 14.37 -20.26
CA LEU A 298 -4.82 13.42 -20.58
C LEU A 298 -4.91 13.20 -22.09
N GLY A 299 -5.14 11.94 -22.48
CA GLY A 299 -5.16 11.51 -23.90
C GLY A 299 -3.79 11.13 -24.46
N ARG A 300 -2.71 11.36 -23.72
CA ARG A 300 -1.38 10.82 -24.04
C ARG A 300 -1.15 9.49 -23.32
N SER A 301 -0.26 8.67 -23.86
CA SER A 301 0.22 7.46 -23.20
C SER A 301 1.09 7.82 -21.99
N ILE A 302 0.65 7.46 -20.79
CA ILE A 302 1.36 7.75 -19.53
C ILE A 302 1.59 6.45 -18.78
N ILE A 303 2.80 6.26 -18.26
CA ILE A 303 3.15 5.26 -17.27
C ILE A 303 3.80 6.02 -16.11
N LEU A 304 3.23 5.90 -14.94
CA LEU A 304 3.70 6.58 -13.74
C LEU A 304 4.12 5.52 -12.72
N CYS A 305 5.29 5.69 -12.12
CA CYS A 305 5.79 4.78 -11.11
C CYS A 305 6.61 5.52 -10.05
N GLY A 306 6.98 4.80 -9.01
CA GLY A 306 7.89 5.28 -7.98
C GLY A 306 7.41 5.03 -6.56
N ASP A 307 8.22 5.51 -5.63
CA ASP A 307 7.97 5.49 -4.21
C ASP A 307 7.11 6.71 -3.80
N PHE A 308 5.89 6.42 -3.39
CA PHE A 308 4.97 7.47 -2.91
C PHE A 308 5.17 7.78 -1.43
N ASN A 309 5.94 6.95 -0.71
CA ASN A 309 6.11 7.04 0.73
C ASN A 309 4.78 7.04 1.52
N ASP A 310 3.72 6.51 0.92
CA ASP A 310 2.38 6.48 1.48
C ASP A 310 1.62 5.22 1.05
N THR A 311 0.67 4.79 1.87
CA THR A 311 -0.09 3.54 1.66
C THR A 311 -1.14 3.68 0.55
N PRO A 312 -1.71 2.55 0.08
CA PRO A 312 -2.78 2.59 -0.93
C PRO A 312 -4.05 3.32 -0.47
N ILE A 313 -4.29 3.38 0.84
CA ILE A 313 -5.40 4.15 1.43
C ILE A 313 -4.83 5.46 1.98
N SER A 314 -4.38 6.33 1.08
CA SER A 314 -3.82 7.63 1.40
C SER A 314 -4.24 8.69 0.39
N TYR A 315 -4.17 9.94 0.81
CA TYR A 315 -4.45 11.09 -0.07
C TYR A 315 -3.55 11.10 -1.30
N ALA A 316 -2.25 10.87 -1.12
CA ALA A 316 -1.30 10.88 -2.23
C ALA A 316 -1.66 9.84 -3.30
N HIS A 317 -1.93 8.60 -2.90
CA HIS A 317 -2.35 7.55 -3.81
C HIS A 317 -3.68 7.90 -4.49
N HIS A 318 -4.67 8.39 -3.73
CA HIS A 318 -5.99 8.73 -4.23
C HIS A 318 -5.96 9.81 -5.33
N VAL A 319 -5.25 10.91 -5.10
CA VAL A 319 -5.25 12.02 -6.07
C VAL A 319 -4.43 11.70 -7.32
N ILE A 320 -3.32 10.96 -7.20
CA ILE A 320 -2.48 10.57 -8.34
C ILE A 320 -3.21 9.53 -9.20
N SER A 321 -3.88 8.55 -8.58
CA SER A 321 -4.58 7.47 -9.30
C SER A 321 -5.88 7.91 -9.98
N LYS A 322 -6.40 9.10 -9.69
CA LYS A 322 -7.73 9.55 -10.15
C LYS A 322 -7.96 9.42 -11.67
N ASN A 323 -6.92 9.64 -12.47
CA ASN A 323 -6.98 9.58 -13.95
C ASN A 323 -6.07 8.47 -14.52
N LEU A 324 -5.64 7.55 -13.69
CA LEU A 324 -4.77 6.44 -14.06
C LEU A 324 -5.35 5.13 -13.54
N THR A 325 -4.97 4.05 -14.17
CA THR A 325 -5.23 2.69 -13.69
C THR A 325 -4.08 2.25 -12.80
N ASP A 326 -4.35 1.89 -11.55
CA ASP A 326 -3.37 1.24 -10.67
C ASP A 326 -3.11 -0.18 -11.18
N CYS A 327 -1.90 -0.42 -11.66
CA CYS A 327 -1.52 -1.71 -12.27
C CYS A 327 -1.52 -2.85 -11.24
N TYR A 328 -1.19 -2.55 -9.97
CA TYR A 328 -1.21 -3.57 -8.93
C TYR A 328 -2.65 -3.96 -8.56
N VAL A 329 -3.56 -3.00 -8.49
CA VAL A 329 -4.98 -3.28 -8.25
C VAL A 329 -5.58 -4.10 -9.39
N GLU A 330 -5.20 -3.83 -10.65
CA GLU A 330 -5.80 -4.50 -11.80
C GLU A 330 -5.18 -5.87 -12.12
N SER A 331 -3.93 -6.13 -11.80
CA SER A 331 -3.24 -7.38 -12.20
C SER A 331 -2.35 -8.00 -11.13
N GLY A 332 -2.25 -7.39 -9.94
CA GLY A 332 -1.54 -7.93 -8.78
C GLY A 332 -2.44 -8.72 -7.84
N ASN A 333 -1.85 -9.35 -6.83
CA ASN A 333 -2.56 -10.16 -5.84
C ASN A 333 -1.99 -9.95 -4.43
N GLY A 334 -2.90 -9.90 -3.45
CA GLY A 334 -2.56 -9.72 -2.05
C GLY A 334 -2.16 -8.28 -1.69
N PRO A 335 -1.60 -8.04 -0.49
CA PRO A 335 -1.27 -6.69 -0.02
C PRO A 335 -0.10 -6.05 -0.76
N GLY A 336 0.84 -6.83 -1.33
CA GLY A 336 1.97 -6.35 -2.12
C GLY A 336 2.92 -5.44 -1.35
N PHE A 337 3.30 -5.83 -0.16
CA PHE A 337 4.21 -5.04 0.67
C PHE A 337 5.53 -4.79 -0.05
N SER A 338 5.80 -3.55 -0.37
CA SER A 338 7.04 -3.14 -1.03
C SER A 338 8.07 -2.60 -0.05
N TYR A 339 7.67 -2.01 1.07
CA TYR A 339 8.55 -1.63 2.18
C TYR A 339 8.49 -2.68 3.30
N HIS A 340 9.67 -3.04 3.88
CA HIS A 340 9.76 -4.15 4.83
C HIS A 340 10.74 -3.92 6.01
N GLU A 341 11.15 -2.67 6.25
CA GLU A 341 12.11 -2.35 7.30
C GLU A 341 11.43 -2.04 8.65
N GLY A 342 12.12 -2.30 9.75
CA GLY A 342 11.69 -1.96 11.11
C GLY A 342 10.41 -2.66 11.59
N GLY A 343 9.96 -3.74 10.92
CA GLY A 343 8.71 -4.45 11.22
C GLY A 343 7.47 -3.81 10.62
N MET A 344 7.64 -2.78 9.79
CA MET A 344 6.59 -2.17 9.00
C MET A 344 6.52 -2.84 7.62
N TYR A 345 5.36 -3.37 7.28
CA TYR A 345 5.09 -4.00 5.99
C TYR A 345 3.96 -3.25 5.31
N VAL A 346 4.33 -2.42 4.31
CA VAL A 346 3.37 -1.57 3.59
C VAL A 346 3.70 -1.54 2.10
N ARG A 347 2.69 -1.34 1.24
CA ARG A 347 2.90 -1.06 -0.18
C ARG A 347 2.95 0.45 -0.35
N ILE A 348 4.10 0.99 -0.73
CA ILE A 348 4.33 2.42 -0.97
C ILE A 348 4.91 2.68 -2.35
N ASP A 349 5.42 1.64 -3.01
CA ASP A 349 5.85 1.69 -4.41
C ASP A 349 4.70 1.32 -5.34
N ASN A 350 4.52 2.09 -6.39
CA ASN A 350 3.37 2.00 -7.27
C ASN A 350 3.78 2.02 -8.75
N ILE A 351 2.99 1.35 -9.59
CA ILE A 351 2.98 1.50 -11.05
C ILE A 351 1.55 1.76 -11.48
N MET A 352 1.33 2.85 -12.22
CA MET A 352 0.03 3.24 -12.75
C MET A 352 0.16 3.54 -14.25
N CYS A 353 -0.91 3.40 -14.99
CA CYS A 353 -0.91 3.69 -16.42
C CYS A 353 -2.18 4.40 -16.88
N SER A 354 -2.10 5.13 -18.00
CA SER A 354 -3.27 5.69 -18.68
C SER A 354 -4.13 4.59 -19.30
N SER A 355 -5.37 4.89 -19.62
CA SER A 355 -6.38 3.93 -20.07
C SER A 355 -6.08 3.22 -21.40
N ASP A 356 -5.13 3.73 -22.18
CA ASP A 356 -4.62 3.10 -23.40
C ASP A 356 -3.65 1.93 -23.16
N TRP A 357 -3.31 1.66 -21.89
CA TRP A 357 -2.54 0.50 -21.48
C TRP A 357 -3.38 -0.53 -20.73
N GLU A 358 -2.99 -1.77 -20.83
CA GLU A 358 -3.51 -2.89 -20.07
C GLU A 358 -2.39 -3.54 -19.27
N PRO A 359 -2.53 -3.62 -17.91
CA PRO A 359 -1.52 -4.19 -17.06
C PRO A 359 -1.67 -5.70 -16.93
N PHE A 360 -0.52 -6.42 -16.89
CA PHE A 360 -0.42 -7.86 -16.68
C PHE A 360 0.65 -8.14 -15.63
N GLU A 361 0.41 -9.13 -14.77
CA GLU A 361 1.35 -9.64 -13.77
C GLU A 361 2.08 -8.54 -12.98
N CYS A 362 1.35 -7.52 -12.55
CA CYS A 362 1.95 -6.52 -11.66
C CYS A 362 2.31 -7.16 -10.33
N LYS A 363 3.58 -7.08 -9.94
CA LYS A 363 4.10 -7.87 -8.84
C LYS A 363 5.16 -7.10 -8.05
N VAL A 364 5.09 -7.23 -6.73
CA VAL A 364 6.19 -6.91 -5.81
C VAL A 364 7.02 -8.17 -5.59
N ASP A 365 8.33 -8.12 -5.87
CA ASP A 365 9.21 -9.29 -5.79
C ASP A 365 10.05 -9.28 -4.52
N SER A 366 9.65 -10.04 -3.53
CA SER A 366 10.32 -10.16 -2.23
C SER A 366 11.54 -11.11 -2.22
N LYS A 367 12.03 -11.53 -3.38
CA LYS A 367 13.22 -12.39 -3.48
C LYS A 367 14.52 -11.65 -3.16
N ILE A 368 14.60 -10.38 -3.55
CA ILE A 368 15.73 -9.48 -3.23
C ILE A 368 15.44 -8.74 -1.93
N LYS A 369 16.40 -8.71 -0.99
CA LYS A 369 16.24 -8.12 0.34
C LYS A 369 17.33 -7.11 0.69
N ASP A 370 18.14 -6.73 -0.26
CA ASP A 370 19.32 -5.89 -0.06
C ASP A 370 18.99 -4.38 -0.06
N SER A 371 17.73 -4.00 -0.34
CA SER A 371 17.15 -2.70 -0.06
C SER A 371 16.08 -2.85 1.01
N ASP A 372 15.73 -1.79 1.71
CA ASP A 372 14.55 -1.74 2.59
C ASP A 372 13.22 -1.72 1.80
N HIS A 373 13.30 -1.64 0.47
CA HIS A 373 12.20 -1.83 -0.46
C HIS A 373 12.36 -3.09 -1.29
N TYR A 374 11.23 -3.69 -1.66
CA TYR A 374 11.15 -4.69 -2.72
C TYR A 374 10.78 -4.01 -4.05
N PRO A 375 11.38 -4.40 -5.17
CA PRO A 375 11.02 -3.87 -6.47
C PRO A 375 9.59 -4.25 -6.86
N ILE A 376 8.90 -3.32 -7.53
CA ILE A 376 7.63 -3.57 -8.19
C ILE A 376 7.85 -3.57 -9.71
N PHE A 377 7.27 -4.51 -10.43
CA PHE A 377 7.26 -4.52 -11.88
C PHE A 377 5.89 -4.90 -12.43
N CYS A 378 5.63 -4.48 -13.65
CA CYS A 378 4.41 -4.75 -14.39
C CYS A 378 4.72 -4.92 -15.87
N TRP A 379 4.01 -5.82 -16.51
CA TRP A 379 3.97 -5.89 -17.97
C TRP A 379 2.79 -5.04 -18.46
N LEU A 380 3.05 -4.19 -19.44
CA LEU A 380 2.08 -3.26 -19.98
C LEU A 380 1.92 -3.49 -21.48
N LYS A 381 0.70 -3.76 -21.93
CA LYS A 381 0.35 -3.88 -23.35
C LYS A 381 -0.49 -2.69 -23.76
N LYS A 382 -0.06 -2.01 -24.81
CA LYS A 382 -0.88 -0.95 -25.39
C LYS A 382 -2.13 -1.54 -26.03
N ARG A 383 -3.28 -1.02 -25.67
CA ARG A 383 -4.58 -1.43 -26.28
C ARG A 383 -4.56 -1.05 -27.75
N GLY A 384 -5.08 -1.92 -28.62
CA GLY A 384 -5.31 -1.57 -30.02
C GLY A 384 -6.21 -0.32 -30.09
N LYS A 385 -6.01 0.51 -31.11
CA LYS A 385 -7.03 1.55 -31.40
C LYS A 385 -8.34 0.84 -31.66
N PRO A 386 -9.46 1.32 -31.05
CA PRO A 386 -10.78 0.78 -31.32
C PRO A 386 -11.16 0.88 -32.79
#